data_7a8e9df8cc860e9517c7d703603cd459
#
_entry.id   7a8e9df8cc860e9517c7d703603cd459
#
_cell.length_a   1.000
_cell.length_b   1.000
_cell.length_c   1.000
_cell.angle_alpha   90.00
_cell.angle_beta   90.00
_cell.angle_gamma   90.00
#
_symmetry.space_group_name_H-M   'P 1'
#
loop_
_entity.id
_entity.type
_entity.pdbx_description
1 polymer ?
#
loop_
_entity_poly.entity_id
_entity_poly.type
_entity_poly.pdbx_seq_one_letter_code
_entity_poly.pdbx_strand_id
1 'polypeptide(L)'
;PLLIEVIRSELPAPAVVLVGEPTSMEAVNGHKGIATFHVAVTGREVHSSQPHLGVSAVMEAVTLMASLTRLSASLIDEADPASPFTPKGPTLTIGMVQGGTAHNILARECSFVFDLRAPGPRSPAEIIAPFLAEAAAMDRALKARAPEAGVVVEMRTDVPPFVPEPDGVAEAFARRMAGDNGPPRVVAYAAEAGQFQAAGFSTVICGPGSIDQAHQPDEYIDISQMQRGAQFMRRLIDWAREEA
;
A
#
# COMPACT_ATOMS: atom_id res chain seq x y z
N PRO A 1 -5.26 -9.58 -9.58
CA PRO A 1 -5.05 -11.05 -9.51
C PRO A 1 -5.73 -11.79 -10.66
N LEU A 2 -7.08 -11.75 -10.81
CA LEU A 2 -7.78 -12.50 -11.86
C LEU A 2 -7.28 -12.20 -13.28
N LEU A 3 -7.06 -10.94 -13.63
CA LEU A 3 -6.54 -10.54 -14.94
C LEU A 3 -5.15 -11.15 -15.19
N ILE A 4 -4.28 -11.15 -14.21
CA ILE A 4 -2.92 -11.71 -14.31
C ILE A 4 -2.99 -13.22 -14.52
N GLU A 5 -3.92 -13.92 -13.87
CA GLU A 5 -4.13 -15.36 -14.05
C GLU A 5 -4.59 -15.67 -15.47
N VAL A 6 -5.56 -14.90 -16.00
CA VAL A 6 -6.03 -15.03 -17.40
C VAL A 6 -4.90 -14.78 -18.39
N ILE A 7 -4.10 -13.70 -18.20
CA ILE A 7 -2.96 -13.40 -19.06
C ILE A 7 -1.98 -14.58 -19.08
N ARG A 8 -1.67 -15.16 -17.92
CA ARG A 8 -0.72 -16.29 -17.82
C ARG A 8 -1.23 -17.59 -18.45
N SER A 9 -2.54 -17.83 -18.37
CA SER A 9 -3.13 -19.10 -18.80
C SER A 9 -3.66 -19.10 -20.24
N GLU A 10 -4.09 -17.96 -20.74
CA GLU A 10 -4.89 -17.88 -21.98
C GLU A 10 -4.26 -16.99 -23.05
N LEU A 11 -3.28 -16.15 -22.71
CA LEU A 11 -2.67 -15.21 -23.66
C LEU A 11 -1.17 -15.45 -23.80
N PRO A 12 -0.57 -15.07 -24.96
CA PRO A 12 0.88 -14.97 -25.06
C PRO A 12 1.43 -14.02 -23.99
N ALA A 13 2.61 -14.31 -23.46
CA ALA A 13 3.25 -13.43 -22.49
C ALA A 13 3.46 -12.04 -23.10
N PRO A 14 2.98 -10.96 -22.44
CA PRO A 14 3.16 -9.61 -22.95
C PRO A 14 4.65 -9.24 -22.94
N ALA A 15 5.10 -8.55 -23.99
CA ALA A 15 6.46 -8.03 -24.05
C ALA A 15 6.70 -6.95 -22.98
N VAL A 16 5.70 -6.13 -22.72
CA VAL A 16 5.69 -5.07 -21.70
C VAL A 16 4.28 -4.88 -21.14
N VAL A 17 4.19 -4.36 -19.91
CA VAL A 17 2.93 -3.92 -19.31
C VAL A 17 2.99 -2.40 -19.09
N LEU A 18 2.00 -1.69 -19.61
CA LEU A 18 1.82 -0.26 -19.45
C LEU A 18 0.62 0.00 -18.55
N VAL A 19 0.84 0.61 -17.41
CA VAL A 19 -0.21 1.01 -16.45
C VAL A 19 -0.49 2.50 -16.63
N GLY A 20 -1.73 2.86 -16.96
CA GLY A 20 -2.13 4.18 -17.47
C GLY A 20 -2.47 5.22 -16.39
N GLU A 21 -1.78 5.24 -15.26
CA GLU A 21 -1.98 6.24 -14.22
C GLU A 21 -1.56 7.66 -14.64
N PRO A 22 -2.09 8.73 -14.00
CA PRO A 22 -1.81 10.11 -14.38
C PRO A 22 -0.40 10.56 -13.98
N THR A 23 0.56 10.35 -14.86
CA THR A 23 1.98 10.68 -14.68
C THR A 23 2.46 11.82 -15.58
N SER A 24 1.55 12.61 -16.14
CA SER A 24 1.87 13.65 -17.12
C SER A 24 2.59 13.10 -18.36
N MET A 25 2.32 11.86 -18.76
CA MET A 25 3.02 11.14 -19.83
C MET A 25 4.52 11.00 -19.59
N GLU A 26 4.94 10.92 -18.34
CA GLU A 26 6.31 10.64 -17.93
C GLU A 26 6.39 9.20 -17.40
N ALA A 27 7.47 8.49 -17.74
CA ALA A 27 7.65 7.11 -17.30
C ALA A 27 8.00 7.07 -15.80
N VAL A 28 7.22 6.30 -15.04
CA VAL A 28 7.43 6.05 -13.62
C VAL A 28 7.78 4.57 -13.45
N ASN A 29 8.91 4.29 -12.83
CA ASN A 29 9.46 2.94 -12.67
C ASN A 29 9.43 2.41 -11.23
N GLY A 30 8.71 3.09 -10.32
CA GLY A 30 8.57 2.62 -8.96
C GLY A 30 7.42 3.27 -8.20
N HIS A 31 6.76 2.49 -7.33
CA HIS A 31 5.80 2.99 -6.36
C HIS A 31 5.89 2.22 -5.06
N LYS A 32 5.45 2.85 -3.96
CA LYS A 32 5.37 2.15 -2.66
C LYS A 32 4.26 1.10 -2.69
N GLY A 33 4.52 -0.05 -2.08
CA GLY A 33 3.47 -1.01 -1.73
C GLY A 33 2.56 -0.46 -0.63
N ILE A 34 1.33 -0.96 -0.56
CA ILE A 34 0.32 -0.57 0.44
C ILE A 34 -0.20 -1.81 1.14
N ALA A 35 -0.27 -1.75 2.47
CA ALA A 35 -1.09 -2.68 3.22
C ALA A 35 -1.92 -1.92 4.27
N THR A 36 -3.22 -2.19 4.31
CA THR A 36 -4.13 -1.61 5.28
C THR A 36 -4.65 -2.69 6.20
N PHE A 37 -4.61 -2.44 7.48
CA PHE A 37 -5.02 -3.38 8.52
C PHE A 37 -6.13 -2.81 9.38
N HIS A 38 -7.09 -3.65 9.71
CA HIS A 38 -8.09 -3.41 10.74
C HIS A 38 -7.78 -4.29 11.95
N VAL A 39 -7.69 -3.67 13.11
CA VAL A 39 -7.48 -4.36 14.39
C VAL A 39 -8.72 -4.19 15.24
N ALA A 40 -9.30 -5.29 15.69
CA ALA A 40 -10.41 -5.32 16.64
C ALA A 40 -9.95 -5.96 17.95
N VAL A 41 -10.17 -5.24 19.04
CA VAL A 41 -9.90 -5.72 20.39
C VAL A 41 -11.22 -5.87 21.13
N THR A 42 -11.47 -7.05 21.68
CA THR A 42 -12.62 -7.34 22.53
C THR A 42 -12.16 -7.53 23.97
N GLY A 43 -12.85 -6.91 24.89
CA GLY A 43 -12.61 -7.00 26.32
C GLY A 43 -13.83 -7.55 27.07
N ARG A 44 -13.77 -7.39 28.41
CA ARG A 44 -14.87 -7.68 29.33
C ARG A 44 -15.25 -6.42 30.09
N GLU A 45 -16.49 -5.98 29.92
CA GLU A 45 -17.03 -4.81 30.60
C GLU A 45 -17.18 -5.07 32.10
N VAL A 46 -16.75 -4.10 32.89
CA VAL A 46 -17.02 -3.99 34.33
C VAL A 46 -16.97 -2.52 34.74
N HIS A 47 -17.49 -2.19 35.90
CA HIS A 47 -17.34 -0.85 36.46
C HIS A 47 -15.87 -0.51 36.69
N SER A 48 -15.46 0.71 36.36
CA SER A 48 -14.06 1.16 36.39
C SER A 48 -13.39 1.07 37.77
N SER A 49 -14.17 1.00 38.85
CA SER A 49 -13.63 0.76 40.19
C SER A 49 -13.20 -0.69 40.47
N GLN A 50 -13.53 -1.62 39.58
CA GLN A 50 -13.23 -3.06 39.72
C GLN A 50 -12.45 -3.60 38.51
N PRO A 51 -11.33 -2.98 38.11
CA PRO A 51 -10.64 -3.31 36.87
C PRO A 51 -10.06 -4.73 36.85
N HIS A 52 -9.83 -5.33 38.04
CA HIS A 52 -9.33 -6.69 38.17
C HIS A 52 -10.33 -7.78 37.73
N LEU A 53 -11.63 -7.45 37.61
CA LEU A 53 -12.67 -8.36 37.15
C LEU A 53 -12.93 -8.31 35.64
N GLY A 54 -12.34 -7.32 34.94
CA GLY A 54 -12.58 -7.08 33.53
C GLY A 54 -11.31 -7.01 32.69
N VAL A 55 -11.53 -6.69 31.40
CA VAL A 55 -10.49 -6.42 30.40
C VAL A 55 -10.92 -5.20 29.62
N SER A 56 -10.15 -4.13 29.64
CA SER A 56 -10.46 -2.92 28.89
C SER A 56 -9.92 -3.03 27.46
N ALA A 57 -10.79 -3.18 26.47
CA ALA A 57 -10.40 -3.21 25.07
C ALA A 57 -9.62 -1.94 24.65
N VAL A 58 -9.98 -0.77 25.17
CA VAL A 58 -9.27 0.48 24.89
C VAL A 58 -7.84 0.47 25.42
N MET A 59 -7.61 -0.01 26.65
CA MET A 59 -6.26 -0.05 27.23
C MET A 59 -5.35 -1.03 26.49
N GLU A 60 -5.89 -2.20 26.09
CA GLU A 60 -5.16 -3.18 25.31
C GLU A 60 -4.87 -2.67 23.88
N ALA A 61 -5.84 -1.98 23.25
CA ALA A 61 -5.63 -1.33 21.95
C ALA A 61 -4.56 -0.24 22.02
N VAL A 62 -4.51 0.57 23.09
CA VAL A 62 -3.45 1.56 23.32
C VAL A 62 -2.07 0.88 23.37
N THR A 63 -1.96 -0.29 24.00
CA THR A 63 -0.71 -1.06 24.04
C THR A 63 -0.26 -1.49 22.64
N LEU A 64 -1.19 -1.98 21.81
CA LEU A 64 -0.90 -2.34 20.41
C LEU A 64 -0.56 -1.12 19.55
N MET A 65 -1.28 -0.02 19.71
CA MET A 65 -0.97 1.22 18.99
C MET A 65 0.39 1.78 19.39
N ALA A 66 0.80 1.67 20.66
CA ALA A 66 2.14 2.05 21.10
C ALA A 66 3.23 1.17 20.46
N SER A 67 2.97 -0.13 20.26
CA SER A 67 3.88 -1.02 19.50
C SER A 67 4.03 -0.55 18.05
N LEU A 68 2.94 -0.23 17.36
CA LEU A 68 2.99 0.32 16.01
C LEU A 68 3.75 1.66 15.95
N THR A 69 3.61 2.51 16.96
CA THR A 69 4.36 3.77 17.03
C THR A 69 5.87 3.53 17.16
N ARG A 70 6.29 2.54 17.98
CA ARG A 70 7.69 2.15 18.07
C ARG A 70 8.21 1.56 16.76
N LEU A 71 7.42 0.68 16.12
CA LEU A 71 7.76 0.14 14.81
C LEU A 71 7.92 1.26 13.77
N SER A 72 6.99 2.22 13.73
CA SER A 72 7.08 3.37 12.82
C SER A 72 8.37 4.17 13.02
N ALA A 73 8.79 4.38 14.26
CA ALA A 73 10.05 5.08 14.57
C ALA A 73 11.27 4.31 14.05
N SER A 74 11.35 2.98 14.28
CA SER A 74 12.46 2.17 13.78
C SER A 74 12.54 2.14 12.24
N LEU A 75 11.40 2.16 11.55
CA LEU A 75 11.37 2.19 10.09
C LEU A 75 11.92 3.50 9.50
N ILE A 76 11.82 4.61 10.23
CA ILE A 76 12.43 5.89 9.84
C ILE A 76 13.94 5.80 9.94
N ASP A 77 14.45 5.21 11.02
CA ASP A 77 15.89 5.06 11.28
C ASP A 77 16.56 4.06 10.29
N GLU A 78 15.81 3.06 9.84
CA GLU A 78 16.26 2.05 8.88
C GLU A 78 16.15 2.50 7.40
N ALA A 79 15.62 3.70 7.12
CA ALA A 79 15.41 4.16 5.76
C ALA A 79 16.74 4.31 4.99
N ASP A 80 16.80 3.73 3.79
CA ASP A 80 17.95 3.88 2.90
C ASP A 80 18.11 5.35 2.47
N PRO A 81 19.23 6.01 2.79
CA PRO A 81 19.50 7.38 2.35
C PRO A 81 19.53 7.54 0.82
N ALA A 82 19.80 6.49 0.07
CA ALA A 82 19.81 6.48 -1.40
C ALA A 82 18.43 6.25 -2.02
N SER A 83 17.41 5.93 -1.22
CA SER A 83 16.04 5.71 -1.71
C SER A 83 15.53 6.91 -2.51
N PRO A 84 14.98 6.69 -3.71
CA PRO A 84 14.41 7.76 -4.54
C PRO A 84 13.04 8.25 -4.02
N PHE A 85 12.45 7.56 -3.05
CA PHE A 85 11.13 7.89 -2.52
C PHE A 85 11.14 9.06 -1.53
N THR A 86 10.02 9.73 -1.39
CA THR A 86 9.76 10.73 -0.34
C THR A 86 8.43 10.41 0.34
N PRO A 87 8.42 10.08 1.65
CA PRO A 87 9.58 9.77 2.53
C PRO A 87 10.40 8.56 2.02
N LYS A 88 11.69 8.52 2.36
CA LYS A 88 12.65 7.51 1.85
C LYS A 88 12.35 6.08 2.30
N GLY A 89 11.91 5.91 3.53
CA GLY A 89 11.61 4.61 4.13
C GLY A 89 10.13 4.22 4.08
N PRO A 90 9.80 3.08 4.69
CA PRO A 90 8.42 2.72 4.98
C PRO A 90 7.76 3.76 5.89
N THR A 91 6.45 3.92 5.73
CA THR A 91 5.64 4.78 6.62
C THR A 91 4.47 4.02 7.18
N LEU A 92 4.18 4.20 8.46
CA LEU A 92 3.08 3.57 9.15
C LEU A 92 2.27 4.65 9.86
N THR A 93 0.95 4.65 9.64
CA THR A 93 0.04 5.66 10.21
C THR A 93 -1.24 5.01 10.71
N ILE A 94 -1.62 5.28 11.95
CA ILE A 94 -2.93 4.91 12.49
C ILE A 94 -3.90 6.02 12.11
N GLY A 95 -4.83 5.73 11.21
CA GLY A 95 -5.74 6.71 10.64
C GLY A 95 -7.10 6.80 11.33
N MET A 96 -7.55 5.71 11.98
CA MET A 96 -8.86 5.64 12.63
C MET A 96 -8.76 4.90 13.95
N VAL A 97 -9.48 5.39 14.98
CA VAL A 97 -9.63 4.72 16.29
C VAL A 97 -11.07 4.89 16.76
N GLN A 98 -11.70 3.82 17.20
CA GLN A 98 -13.04 3.83 17.77
C GLN A 98 -13.08 2.89 18.97
N GLY A 99 -13.66 3.31 20.10
CA GLY A 99 -13.81 2.44 21.27
C GLY A 99 -14.34 3.12 22.50
N GLY A 100 -14.88 2.29 23.42
CA GLY A 100 -15.46 2.73 24.66
C GLY A 100 -16.87 3.30 24.52
N THR A 101 -17.64 3.28 25.62
CA THR A 101 -19.03 3.76 25.69
C THR A 101 -19.24 4.80 26.80
N ALA A 102 -18.51 4.68 27.92
CA ALA A 102 -18.59 5.60 29.04
C ALA A 102 -17.26 5.63 29.83
N HIS A 103 -16.99 6.74 30.50
CA HIS A 103 -15.73 6.96 31.23
C HIS A 103 -15.57 6.07 32.49
N ASN A 104 -16.65 5.53 33.01
CA ASN A 104 -16.70 4.73 34.24
C ASN A 104 -16.94 3.23 33.99
N ILE A 105 -16.79 2.76 32.76
CA ILE A 105 -16.92 1.36 32.36
C ILE A 105 -15.65 0.96 31.60
N LEU A 106 -15.09 -0.23 31.91
CA LEU A 106 -14.08 -0.82 31.05
C LEU A 106 -14.68 -1.11 29.66
N ALA A 107 -14.05 -0.60 28.63
CA ALA A 107 -14.54 -0.75 27.27
C ALA A 107 -14.58 -2.22 26.83
N ARG A 108 -15.72 -2.66 26.30
CA ARG A 108 -15.85 -3.99 25.69
C ARG A 108 -15.19 -4.08 24.33
N GLU A 109 -15.22 -3.00 23.56
CA GLU A 109 -14.74 -2.98 22.18
C GLU A 109 -13.84 -1.78 21.95
N CYS A 110 -12.78 -2.01 21.18
CA CYS A 110 -11.97 -0.96 20.57
C CYS A 110 -11.44 -1.48 19.24
N SER A 111 -11.51 -0.64 18.21
CA SER A 111 -10.92 -0.94 16.92
C SER A 111 -10.08 0.22 16.41
N PHE A 112 -9.08 -0.10 15.60
CA PHE A 112 -8.31 0.89 14.89
C PHE A 112 -7.90 0.39 13.52
N VAL A 113 -7.65 1.32 12.61
CA VAL A 113 -7.16 1.05 11.25
C VAL A 113 -5.83 1.75 11.06
N PHE A 114 -4.86 1.05 10.52
CA PHE A 114 -3.59 1.63 10.14
C PHE A 114 -3.20 1.26 8.71
N ASP A 115 -2.43 2.15 8.09
CA ASP A 115 -1.87 2.06 6.74
C ASP A 115 -0.36 1.93 6.83
N LEU A 116 0.19 1.01 6.04
CA LEU A 116 1.62 0.80 5.87
C LEU A 116 1.99 1.01 4.40
N ARG A 117 2.97 1.87 4.14
CA ARG A 117 3.57 2.09 2.83
C ARG A 117 5.00 1.61 2.81
N ALA A 118 5.35 0.74 1.88
CA ALA A 118 6.67 0.12 1.79
C ALA A 118 7.33 0.38 0.42
N PRO A 119 8.52 1.00 0.38
CA PRO A 119 9.20 1.28 -0.88
C PRO A 119 9.86 0.05 -1.54
N GLY A 120 9.79 -1.14 -0.87
CA GLY A 120 10.57 -2.32 -1.24
C GLY A 120 12.03 -2.25 -0.70
N PRO A 121 12.81 -3.30 -0.86
CA PRO A 121 12.41 -4.64 -1.34
C PRO A 121 11.60 -5.45 -0.32
N ARG A 122 11.59 -5.03 0.99
CA ARG A 122 10.79 -5.70 2.02
C ARG A 122 9.30 -5.53 1.72
N SER A 123 8.58 -6.63 1.74
CA SER A 123 7.12 -6.61 1.61
C SER A 123 6.44 -6.00 2.84
N PRO A 124 5.22 -5.47 2.72
CA PRO A 124 4.42 -5.06 3.88
C PRO A 124 4.27 -6.16 4.93
N ALA A 125 4.09 -7.41 4.51
CA ALA A 125 3.95 -8.57 5.40
C ALA A 125 5.22 -8.80 6.26
N GLU A 126 6.41 -8.67 5.67
CA GLU A 126 7.68 -8.79 6.40
C GLU A 126 7.87 -7.64 7.40
N ILE A 127 7.48 -6.42 7.03
CA ILE A 127 7.61 -5.25 7.92
C ILE A 127 6.70 -5.38 9.13
N ILE A 128 5.46 -5.86 8.94
CA ILE A 128 4.46 -5.91 10.02
C ILE A 128 4.54 -7.18 10.88
N ALA A 129 5.35 -8.18 10.48
CA ALA A 129 5.44 -9.46 11.19
C ALA A 129 5.70 -9.35 12.70
N PRO A 130 6.57 -8.44 13.22
CA PRO A 130 6.76 -8.26 14.65
C PRO A 130 5.48 -7.84 15.39
N PHE A 131 4.72 -6.90 14.81
CA PHE A 131 3.44 -6.47 15.36
C PHE A 131 2.40 -7.60 15.38
N LEU A 132 2.32 -8.40 14.30
CA LEU A 132 1.41 -9.55 14.25
C LEU A 132 1.73 -10.58 15.34
N ALA A 133 3.00 -10.80 15.62
CA ALA A 133 3.44 -11.68 16.71
C ALA A 133 3.02 -11.14 18.10
N GLU A 134 3.17 -9.82 18.34
CA GLU A 134 2.71 -9.18 19.57
C GLU A 134 1.19 -9.25 19.71
N ALA A 135 0.43 -8.97 18.66
CA ALA A 135 -1.03 -9.06 18.66
C ALA A 135 -1.52 -10.49 18.95
N ALA A 136 -0.88 -11.50 18.36
CA ALA A 136 -1.19 -12.90 18.64
C ALA A 136 -0.84 -13.32 20.07
N ALA A 137 0.23 -12.78 20.64
CA ALA A 137 0.57 -13.03 22.04
C ALA A 137 -0.44 -12.37 22.99
N MET A 138 -0.85 -11.15 22.69
CA MET A 138 -1.90 -10.45 23.43
C MET A 138 -3.23 -11.20 23.36
N ASP A 139 -3.66 -11.67 22.20
CA ASP A 139 -4.89 -12.45 22.03
C ASP A 139 -4.92 -13.66 22.98
N ARG A 140 -3.84 -14.43 23.03
CA ARG A 140 -3.73 -15.58 23.97
C ARG A 140 -3.80 -15.15 25.43
N ALA A 141 -3.12 -14.06 25.79
CA ALA A 141 -3.11 -13.56 27.16
C ALA A 141 -4.50 -13.04 27.58
N LEU A 142 -5.23 -12.38 26.70
CA LEU A 142 -6.58 -11.88 26.96
C LEU A 142 -7.58 -13.03 27.13
N LYS A 143 -7.54 -14.03 26.24
CA LYS A 143 -8.40 -15.23 26.33
C LYS A 143 -8.18 -16.02 27.64
N ALA A 144 -6.96 -16.04 28.16
CA ALA A 144 -6.67 -16.65 29.46
C ALA A 144 -7.27 -15.88 30.64
N ARG A 145 -7.49 -14.56 30.51
CA ARG A 145 -8.12 -13.70 31.52
C ARG A 145 -9.65 -13.71 31.41
N ALA A 146 -10.17 -13.70 30.20
CA ALA A 146 -11.58 -13.69 29.86
C ALA A 146 -11.79 -14.40 28.52
N PRO A 147 -12.52 -15.54 28.47
CA PRO A 147 -12.65 -16.34 27.23
C PRO A 147 -13.22 -15.58 26.02
N GLU A 148 -14.05 -14.56 26.27
CA GLU A 148 -14.64 -13.70 25.27
C GLU A 148 -13.72 -12.57 24.78
N ALA A 149 -12.65 -12.28 25.54
CA ALA A 149 -11.68 -11.24 25.19
C ALA A 149 -10.68 -11.75 24.16
N GLY A 150 -10.17 -10.85 23.32
CA GLY A 150 -9.19 -11.22 22.32
C GLY A 150 -8.83 -10.09 21.36
N VAL A 151 -7.96 -10.41 20.40
CA VAL A 151 -7.49 -9.52 19.36
C VAL A 151 -7.65 -10.20 18.00
N VAL A 152 -8.22 -9.50 17.04
CA VAL A 152 -8.27 -9.92 15.63
C VAL A 152 -7.59 -8.87 14.79
N VAL A 153 -6.64 -9.30 13.95
CA VAL A 153 -5.98 -8.44 12.95
C VAL A 153 -6.38 -8.93 11.58
N GLU A 154 -6.99 -8.06 10.80
CA GLU A 154 -7.45 -8.33 9.43
C GLU A 154 -6.67 -7.43 8.46
N MET A 155 -6.00 -8.03 7.49
CA MET A 155 -5.41 -7.29 6.37
C MET A 155 -6.50 -7.06 5.31
N ARG A 156 -6.80 -5.79 5.01
CA ARG A 156 -7.86 -5.39 4.06
C ARG A 156 -7.34 -5.10 2.67
N THR A 157 -6.12 -4.60 2.58
CA THR A 157 -5.47 -4.26 1.33
C THR A 157 -4.06 -4.80 1.35
N ASP A 158 -3.62 -5.38 0.23
CA ASP A 158 -2.24 -5.82 0.00
C ASP A 158 -1.87 -5.53 -1.46
N VAL A 159 -1.10 -4.47 -1.66
CA VAL A 159 -0.55 -4.09 -2.96
C VAL A 159 0.96 -4.14 -2.86
N PRO A 160 1.63 -5.04 -3.59
CA PRO A 160 3.07 -5.15 -3.54
C PRO A 160 3.76 -3.86 -4.04
N PRO A 161 4.97 -3.56 -3.56
CA PRO A 161 5.75 -2.46 -4.10
C PRO A 161 6.11 -2.72 -5.57
N PHE A 162 6.22 -1.65 -6.34
CA PHE A 162 6.81 -1.65 -7.67
C PHE A 162 8.20 -1.04 -7.56
N VAL A 163 9.22 -1.79 -7.95
CA VAL A 163 10.62 -1.38 -7.80
C VAL A 163 11.29 -1.22 -9.16
N PRO A 164 12.24 -0.27 -9.31
CA PRO A 164 12.96 -0.09 -10.57
C PRO A 164 13.61 -1.40 -11.04
N GLU A 165 13.39 -1.74 -12.30
CA GLU A 165 14.00 -2.91 -12.93
C GLU A 165 15.39 -2.55 -13.45
N PRO A 166 16.43 -3.35 -13.20
CA PRO A 166 17.68 -3.24 -13.93
C PRO A 166 17.40 -3.46 -15.43
N ASP A 167 17.80 -2.51 -16.28
CA ASP A 167 17.54 -2.56 -17.72
C ASP A 167 16.06 -2.73 -18.11
N GLY A 168 15.16 -2.03 -17.41
CA GLY A 168 13.70 -2.14 -17.55
C GLY A 168 13.22 -1.94 -18.98
N VAL A 169 12.85 -3.04 -19.64
CA VAL A 169 12.38 -3.04 -21.05
C VAL A 169 11.11 -2.19 -21.17
N ALA A 170 10.16 -2.32 -20.24
CA ALA A 170 8.93 -1.54 -20.25
C ALA A 170 9.17 -0.05 -20.06
N GLU A 171 10.11 0.34 -19.17
CA GLU A 171 10.49 1.74 -18.98
C GLU A 171 11.07 2.34 -20.25
N ALA A 172 12.07 1.67 -20.86
CA ALA A 172 12.69 2.11 -22.09
C ALA A 172 11.68 2.24 -23.24
N PHE A 173 10.76 1.29 -23.33
CA PHE A 173 9.67 1.31 -24.30
C PHE A 173 8.74 2.50 -24.09
N ALA A 174 8.22 2.72 -22.87
CA ALA A 174 7.32 3.82 -22.57
C ALA A 174 7.96 5.19 -22.80
N ARG A 175 9.23 5.35 -22.41
CA ARG A 175 10.01 6.58 -22.67
C ARG A 175 10.09 6.89 -24.17
N ARG A 176 10.38 5.90 -24.99
CA ARG A 176 10.39 6.05 -26.47
C ARG A 176 9.01 6.47 -26.98
N MET A 177 7.94 5.83 -26.54
CA MET A 177 6.57 6.13 -26.99
C MET A 177 6.09 7.50 -26.50
N ALA A 178 6.44 7.91 -25.29
CA ALA A 178 6.06 9.21 -24.72
C ALA A 178 6.97 10.37 -25.20
N GLY A 179 8.18 10.07 -25.68
CA GLY A 179 9.22 11.06 -25.92
C GLY A 179 9.80 11.63 -24.61
N ASP A 180 9.84 10.81 -23.56
CA ASP A 180 10.35 11.18 -22.24
C ASP A 180 11.86 10.91 -22.14
N ASN A 181 12.65 11.98 -22.05
CA ASN A 181 14.10 11.94 -21.85
C ASN A 181 14.52 12.39 -20.43
N GLY A 182 13.56 12.48 -19.51
CA GLY A 182 13.80 12.90 -18.12
C GLY A 182 14.51 11.83 -17.28
N PRO A 183 14.82 12.14 -16.02
CA PRO A 183 15.40 11.18 -15.07
C PRO A 183 14.39 10.07 -14.72
N PRO A 184 14.86 8.94 -14.13
CA PRO A 184 13.97 7.96 -13.52
C PRO A 184 13.07 8.59 -12.45
N ARG A 185 11.80 8.15 -12.36
CA ARG A 185 10.82 8.69 -11.43
C ARG A 185 10.14 7.57 -10.65
N VAL A 186 9.87 7.87 -9.39
CA VAL A 186 9.07 7.02 -8.52
C VAL A 186 7.94 7.85 -7.90
N VAL A 187 6.86 7.17 -7.48
CA VAL A 187 5.71 7.82 -6.85
C VAL A 187 5.40 7.19 -5.50
N ALA A 188 4.79 7.95 -4.60
CA ALA A 188 4.44 7.46 -3.26
C ALA A 188 3.07 6.76 -3.19
N TYR A 189 2.19 7.01 -4.15
CA TYR A 189 0.94 6.27 -4.32
C TYR A 189 1.21 4.89 -4.93
N ALA A 190 0.25 3.97 -4.86
CA ALA A 190 0.36 2.66 -5.49
C ALA A 190 -0.64 2.51 -6.63
N ALA A 191 -0.27 1.66 -7.58
CA ALA A 191 -1.07 1.22 -8.69
C ALA A 191 -0.89 -0.29 -8.90
N GLU A 192 -1.51 -0.85 -9.93
CA GLU A 192 -1.42 -2.27 -10.25
C GLU A 192 -0.03 -2.72 -10.74
N ALA A 193 0.89 -1.79 -11.01
CA ALA A 193 2.20 -2.08 -11.57
C ALA A 193 3.00 -3.09 -10.71
N GLY A 194 2.95 -2.94 -9.38
CA GLY A 194 3.59 -3.91 -8.48
C GLY A 194 3.04 -5.32 -8.58
N GLN A 195 1.74 -5.48 -8.86
CA GLN A 195 1.11 -6.79 -9.06
C GLN A 195 1.59 -7.47 -10.35
N PHE A 196 1.71 -6.71 -11.45
CA PHE A 196 2.24 -7.22 -12.71
C PHE A 196 3.72 -7.56 -12.59
N GLN A 197 4.51 -6.71 -11.94
CA GLN A 197 5.93 -6.98 -11.70
C GLN A 197 6.12 -8.23 -10.81
N ALA A 198 5.36 -8.38 -9.72
CA ALA A 198 5.38 -9.58 -8.88
C ALA A 198 4.99 -10.84 -9.66
N ALA A 199 4.23 -10.70 -10.75
CA ALA A 199 3.89 -11.76 -11.67
C ALA A 199 5.01 -12.06 -12.70
N GLY A 200 6.11 -11.31 -12.71
CA GLY A 200 7.26 -11.51 -13.59
C GLY A 200 7.15 -10.77 -14.93
N PHE A 201 6.26 -9.80 -15.05
CA PHE A 201 6.16 -8.98 -16.26
C PHE A 201 6.97 -7.69 -16.11
N SER A 202 7.75 -7.32 -17.14
CA SER A 202 8.35 -6.00 -17.21
C SER A 202 7.27 -4.94 -17.31
N THR A 203 7.29 -3.99 -16.38
CA THR A 203 6.16 -3.08 -16.15
C THR A 203 6.64 -1.63 -16.02
N VAL A 204 5.78 -0.70 -16.43
CA VAL A 204 6.00 0.74 -16.26
C VAL A 204 4.66 1.45 -16.08
N ILE A 205 4.66 2.55 -15.35
CA ILE A 205 3.49 3.43 -15.24
C ILE A 205 3.73 4.63 -16.16
N CYS A 206 2.78 4.92 -17.05
CA CYS A 206 2.83 6.09 -17.92
C CYS A 206 1.44 6.40 -18.47
N GLY A 207 0.90 7.56 -18.14
CA GLY A 207 -0.41 7.96 -18.61
C GLY A 207 -0.63 9.48 -18.56
N PRO A 208 -1.69 9.97 -19.25
CA PRO A 208 -2.01 11.39 -19.31
C PRO A 208 -2.62 11.89 -17.99
N GLY A 209 -2.51 13.19 -17.73
CA GLY A 209 -2.98 13.84 -16.52
C GLY A 209 -1.94 13.89 -15.40
N SER A 210 -2.26 14.57 -14.31
CA SER A 210 -1.43 14.70 -13.12
C SER A 210 -2.14 14.12 -11.91
N ILE A 211 -1.40 13.41 -11.07
CA ILE A 211 -1.92 12.89 -9.81
C ILE A 211 -2.42 14.01 -8.86
N ASP A 212 -1.92 15.23 -9.02
CA ASP A 212 -2.35 16.39 -8.23
C ASP A 212 -3.80 16.80 -8.53
N GLN A 213 -4.33 16.39 -9.69
CA GLN A 213 -5.70 16.66 -10.12
C GLN A 213 -6.66 15.51 -9.76
N ALA A 214 -6.12 14.31 -9.50
CA ALA A 214 -6.90 13.13 -9.18
C ALA A 214 -7.46 13.20 -7.76
N HIS A 215 -8.65 12.62 -7.56
CA HIS A 215 -9.34 12.54 -6.26
C HIS A 215 -9.67 13.90 -5.63
N GLN A 216 -9.76 14.95 -6.44
CA GLN A 216 -10.14 16.29 -6.02
C GLN A 216 -11.60 16.59 -6.38
N PRO A 217 -12.30 17.46 -5.62
CA PRO A 217 -13.55 18.05 -6.12
C PRO A 217 -13.29 18.72 -7.48
N ASP A 218 -14.19 18.51 -8.43
CA ASP A 218 -14.06 19.02 -9.81
C ASP A 218 -12.79 18.52 -10.53
N GLU A 219 -12.44 17.24 -10.36
CA GLU A 219 -11.33 16.58 -11.04
C GLU A 219 -11.37 16.85 -12.55
N TYR A 220 -10.23 17.20 -13.13
CA TYR A 220 -10.13 17.54 -14.55
C TYR A 220 -8.82 16.99 -15.15
N ILE A 221 -8.77 16.96 -16.46
CA ILE A 221 -7.55 16.70 -17.22
C ILE A 221 -7.34 17.80 -18.27
N ASP A 222 -6.12 18.28 -18.40
CA ASP A 222 -5.76 19.24 -19.44
C ASP A 222 -5.89 18.63 -20.83
N ILE A 223 -6.44 19.42 -21.78
CA ILE A 223 -6.56 19.01 -23.19
C ILE A 223 -5.20 18.63 -23.78
N SER A 224 -4.13 19.32 -23.39
CA SER A 224 -2.77 19.00 -23.79
C SER A 224 -2.33 17.59 -23.36
N GLN A 225 -2.75 17.13 -22.18
CA GLN A 225 -2.48 15.78 -21.70
C GLN A 225 -3.28 14.73 -22.51
N MET A 226 -4.52 15.01 -22.85
CA MET A 226 -5.32 14.16 -23.73
C MET A 226 -4.65 14.03 -25.12
N GLN A 227 -4.11 15.12 -25.66
CA GLN A 227 -3.41 15.12 -26.94
C GLN A 227 -2.11 14.31 -26.88
N ARG A 228 -1.33 14.41 -25.78
CA ARG A 228 -0.12 13.61 -25.56
C ARG A 228 -0.45 12.13 -25.43
N GLY A 229 -1.50 11.78 -24.68
CA GLY A 229 -1.98 10.40 -24.57
C GLY A 229 -2.40 9.82 -25.93
N ALA A 230 -3.16 10.59 -26.73
CA ALA A 230 -3.54 10.19 -28.07
C ALA A 230 -2.33 10.01 -29.01
N GLN A 231 -1.30 10.84 -28.89
CA GLN A 231 -0.06 10.69 -29.64
C GLN A 231 0.72 9.43 -29.23
N PHE A 232 0.79 9.15 -27.92
CA PHE A 232 1.37 7.92 -27.40
C PHE A 232 0.69 6.69 -27.99
N MET A 233 -0.64 6.64 -27.98
CA MET A 233 -1.41 5.53 -28.52
C MET A 233 -1.20 5.34 -30.04
N ARG A 234 -1.07 6.42 -30.80
CA ARG A 234 -0.73 6.32 -32.24
C ARG A 234 0.62 5.67 -32.45
N ARG A 235 1.66 6.14 -31.73
CA ARG A 235 3.01 5.54 -31.81
C ARG A 235 3.00 4.07 -31.40
N LEU A 236 2.22 3.70 -30.42
CA LEU A 236 2.07 2.30 -29.99
C LEU A 236 1.42 1.45 -31.10
N ILE A 237 0.39 1.96 -31.75
CA ILE A 237 -0.27 1.28 -32.88
C ILE A 237 0.68 1.13 -34.06
N ASP A 238 1.43 2.16 -34.40
CA ASP A 238 2.38 2.13 -35.51
C ASP A 238 3.49 1.12 -35.22
N TRP A 239 4.06 1.13 -34.02
CA TRP A 239 5.02 0.11 -33.59
C TRP A 239 4.47 -1.31 -33.68
N ALA A 240 3.25 -1.55 -33.21
CA ALA A 240 2.64 -2.89 -33.24
C ALA A 240 2.40 -3.40 -34.67
N ARG A 241 2.23 -2.48 -35.65
CA ARG A 241 2.10 -2.85 -37.08
C ARG A 241 3.43 -3.17 -37.76
N GLU A 242 4.51 -2.57 -37.26
CA GLU A 242 5.87 -2.83 -37.79
C GLU A 242 6.46 -4.16 -37.30
N GLU A 243 6.06 -4.60 -36.11
CA GLU A 243 6.56 -5.83 -35.47
C GLU A 243 5.65 -7.06 -35.73
N ALA A 244 4.48 -6.88 -36.34
CA ALA A 244 3.54 -7.96 -36.70
C ALA A 244 3.81 -8.49 -38.11
#